data_dbcb69d6ecb421fe25d141987c071af1
#
_entry.id   dbcb69d6ecb421fe25d141987c071af1
#
_cell.length_a   1.000
_cell.length_b   1.000
_cell.length_c   1.000
_cell.angle_alpha   90.00
_cell.angle_beta   90.00
_cell.angle_gamma   90.00
#
_symmetry.space_group_name_H-M   'P 1'
#
loop_
_entity.id
_entity.type
_entity.pdbx_description
1 polymer ?
#
loop_
_entity_poly.entity_id
_entity_poly.type
_entity_poly.pdbx_seq_one_letter_code
_entity_poly.pdbx_strand_id
1 'polypeptide(L)'
;MSIRRIAIISPYARSISTFRGHLIRKLVDHNIHVFVLAPDYTAELREEVRYLGAEPIDYTMDRVGMNPIREISAVFSIIKLMRTIKPDAIFGYNHKPVIYGVLSGMLAHVPLRYGMIEGLGFAFTPSDEFMLKRKLLRTIMLFLYRIVMPRASKIFFLNKDDLADFQRMGIV
;
A
#
# COMPACT_ATOMS: atom_id res chain seq x y z
N MET A 1 21.82 6.56 0.49
CA MET A 1 20.99 6.72 1.71
C MET A 1 20.71 5.33 2.27
N SER A 2 21.02 5.10 3.53
CA SER A 2 20.80 3.81 4.20
C SER A 2 19.38 3.80 4.79
N ILE A 3 18.59 2.75 4.51
CA ILE A 3 17.27 2.54 5.11
C ILE A 3 17.48 1.94 6.49
N ARG A 4 17.00 2.61 7.54
CA ARG A 4 16.99 2.12 8.92
C ARG A 4 15.59 1.83 9.42
N ARG A 5 14.58 2.51 8.91
CA ARG A 5 13.17 2.36 9.26
C ARG A 5 12.31 2.26 8.01
N ILE A 6 11.45 1.26 7.96
CA ILE A 6 10.50 1.07 6.85
C ILE A 6 9.08 0.89 7.38
N ALA A 7 8.12 1.52 6.72
CA ALA A 7 6.70 1.30 6.94
C ALA A 7 6.12 0.45 5.81
N ILE A 8 5.62 -0.74 6.12
CA ILE A 8 4.90 -1.61 5.18
C ILE A 8 3.41 -1.37 5.38
N ILE A 9 2.69 -1.02 4.31
CA ILE A 9 1.26 -0.74 4.35
C ILE A 9 0.52 -1.88 3.67
N SER A 10 -0.29 -2.58 4.45
CA SER A 10 -1.04 -3.78 4.06
C SER A 10 -2.52 -3.48 3.86
N PRO A 11 -3.20 -4.11 2.89
CA PRO A 11 -4.65 -4.00 2.72
C PRO A 11 -5.43 -4.75 3.82
N TYR A 12 -4.85 -5.76 4.47
CA TYR A 12 -5.43 -6.54 5.57
C TYR A 12 -4.35 -7.35 6.30
N ALA A 13 -4.52 -7.52 7.61
CA ALA A 13 -3.47 -8.06 8.49
C ALA A 13 -3.05 -9.50 8.13
N ARG A 14 -3.99 -10.38 7.79
CA ARG A 14 -3.68 -11.78 7.44
C ARG A 14 -2.70 -11.91 6.25
N SER A 15 -2.72 -10.97 5.31
CA SER A 15 -1.81 -11.02 4.15
C SER A 15 -0.33 -10.82 4.52
N ILE A 16 -0.06 -10.28 5.70
CA ILE A 16 1.29 -9.93 6.15
C ILE A 16 2.11 -11.19 6.37
N SER A 17 1.68 -12.04 7.30
CA SER A 17 2.38 -13.29 7.59
C SER A 17 2.39 -14.24 6.39
N THR A 18 1.26 -14.31 5.65
CA THR A 18 1.10 -15.22 4.51
C THR A 18 2.01 -14.86 3.33
N PHE A 19 2.11 -13.57 2.98
CA PHE A 19 2.79 -13.16 1.74
C PHE A 19 4.03 -12.31 1.95
N ARG A 20 4.21 -11.71 3.13
CA ARG A 20 5.32 -10.76 3.43
C ARG A 20 6.19 -11.17 4.59
N GLY A 21 5.85 -12.27 5.29
CA GLY A 21 6.62 -12.72 6.45
C GLY A 21 8.10 -12.91 6.16
N HIS A 22 8.43 -13.51 4.99
CA HIS A 22 9.82 -13.70 4.59
C HIS A 22 10.56 -12.37 4.31
N LEU A 23 9.91 -11.44 3.63
CA LEU A 23 10.45 -10.11 3.40
C LEU A 23 10.71 -9.37 4.71
N ILE A 24 9.73 -9.40 5.62
CA ILE A 24 9.84 -8.75 6.93
C ILE A 24 11.03 -9.31 7.71
N ARG A 25 11.14 -10.64 7.83
CA ARG A 25 12.28 -11.27 8.50
C ARG A 25 13.61 -10.82 7.90
N LYS A 26 13.74 -10.83 6.57
CA LYS A 26 14.96 -10.39 5.90
C LYS A 26 15.31 -8.93 6.20
N LEU A 27 14.33 -8.04 6.25
CA LEU A 27 14.56 -6.64 6.61
C LEU A 27 15.04 -6.53 8.08
N VAL A 28 14.41 -7.25 8.99
CA VAL A 28 14.81 -7.30 10.41
C VAL A 28 16.21 -7.88 10.58
N ASP A 29 16.56 -8.97 9.88
CA ASP A 29 17.89 -9.58 9.88
C ASP A 29 19.00 -8.59 9.41
N HIS A 30 18.59 -7.58 8.61
CA HIS A 30 19.49 -6.50 8.18
C HIS A 30 19.44 -5.27 9.10
N ASN A 31 18.95 -5.43 10.33
CA ASN A 31 18.84 -4.37 11.33
C ASN A 31 17.94 -3.19 10.86
N ILE A 32 16.94 -3.44 10.04
CA ILE A 32 15.94 -2.45 9.65
C ILE A 32 14.76 -2.57 10.62
N HIS A 33 14.37 -1.47 11.24
CA HIS A 33 13.14 -1.41 12.04
C HIS A 33 11.93 -1.39 11.14
N VAL A 34 11.09 -2.43 11.22
CA VAL A 34 9.94 -2.63 10.34
C VAL A 34 8.65 -2.33 11.08
N PHE A 35 7.91 -1.32 10.62
CA PHE A 35 6.55 -1.03 11.04
C PHE A 35 5.58 -1.64 10.02
N VAL A 36 4.55 -2.34 10.48
CA VAL A 36 3.58 -2.96 9.58
C VAL A 36 2.18 -2.43 9.89
N LEU A 37 1.62 -1.70 8.94
CA LEU A 37 0.32 -1.07 9.06
C LEU A 37 -0.76 -1.97 8.45
N ALA A 38 -1.82 -2.27 9.22
CA ALA A 38 -3.01 -2.96 8.71
C ALA A 38 -4.28 -2.44 9.40
N PRO A 39 -5.45 -2.51 8.74
CA PRO A 39 -6.69 -1.95 9.27
C PRO A 39 -7.48 -2.89 10.20
N ASP A 40 -7.12 -4.17 10.28
CA ASP A 40 -7.95 -5.24 10.85
C ASP A 40 -7.14 -6.23 11.69
N TYR A 41 -6.24 -5.75 12.52
CA TYR A 41 -5.47 -6.60 13.40
C TYR A 41 -6.35 -7.24 14.49
N THR A 42 -6.24 -8.58 14.62
CA THR A 42 -6.62 -9.32 15.83
C THR A 42 -5.42 -9.44 16.76
N ALA A 43 -5.64 -9.92 18.00
CA ALA A 43 -4.56 -10.17 18.94
C ALA A 43 -3.53 -11.17 18.38
N GLU A 44 -4.00 -12.27 17.78
CA GLU A 44 -3.16 -13.30 17.19
C GLU A 44 -2.32 -12.76 16.03
N LEU A 45 -2.92 -11.98 15.13
CA LEU A 45 -2.21 -11.40 13.97
C LEU A 45 -1.16 -10.38 14.40
N ARG A 46 -1.37 -9.68 15.52
CA ARG A 46 -0.34 -8.81 16.11
C ARG A 46 0.84 -9.60 16.61
N GLU A 47 0.59 -10.71 17.30
CA GLU A 47 1.65 -11.57 17.79
C GLU A 47 2.43 -12.24 16.64
N GLU A 48 1.74 -12.66 15.56
CA GLU A 48 2.41 -13.16 14.37
C GLU A 48 3.39 -12.10 13.79
N VAL A 49 2.99 -10.84 13.72
CA VAL A 49 3.85 -9.75 13.22
C VAL A 49 5.00 -9.46 14.18
N ARG A 50 4.77 -9.46 15.49
CA ARG A 50 5.83 -9.31 16.51
C ARG A 50 6.83 -10.46 16.45
N TYR A 51 6.36 -11.69 16.24
CA TYR A 51 7.23 -12.86 16.06
C TYR A 51 8.15 -12.75 14.83
N LEU A 52 7.74 -12.00 13.81
CA LEU A 52 8.59 -11.68 12.67
C LEU A 52 9.64 -10.60 12.98
N GLY A 53 9.62 -10.00 14.19
CA GLY A 53 10.49 -8.90 14.61
C GLY A 53 10.00 -7.51 14.17
N ALA A 54 8.75 -7.37 13.74
CA ALA A 54 8.17 -6.11 13.28
C ALA A 54 7.15 -5.54 14.27
N GLU A 55 6.86 -4.26 14.15
CA GLU A 55 5.90 -3.52 14.98
C GLU A 55 4.56 -3.38 14.26
N PRO A 56 3.47 -4.01 14.76
CA PRO A 56 2.14 -3.88 14.18
C PRO A 56 1.49 -2.55 14.59
N ILE A 57 1.00 -1.80 13.60
CA ILE A 57 0.32 -0.50 13.78
C ILE A 57 -1.04 -0.52 13.11
N ASP A 58 -2.08 -0.07 13.82
CA ASP A 58 -3.40 0.11 13.23
C ASP A 58 -3.46 1.36 12.38
N TYR A 59 -4.19 1.26 11.28
CA TYR A 59 -4.67 2.42 10.54
C TYR A 59 -6.09 2.19 10.02
N THR A 60 -6.79 3.25 9.71
CA THR A 60 -8.16 3.14 9.21
C THR A 60 -8.15 3.06 7.69
N MET A 61 -8.69 1.97 7.12
CA MET A 61 -8.95 1.84 5.69
C MET A 61 -10.17 0.95 5.46
N ASP A 62 -11.05 1.39 4.58
CA ASP A 62 -12.12 0.55 4.07
C ASP A 62 -11.60 -0.24 2.84
N ARG A 63 -11.47 -1.56 2.98
CA ARG A 63 -10.88 -2.40 1.95
C ARG A 63 -11.67 -2.37 0.63
N VAL A 64 -12.99 -2.34 0.71
CA VAL A 64 -13.90 -2.43 -0.45
C VAL A 64 -14.70 -1.15 -0.67
N GLY A 65 -14.77 -0.30 0.34
CA GLY A 65 -15.54 0.92 0.33
C GLY A 65 -15.03 1.95 -0.69
N MET A 66 -15.94 2.80 -1.13
CA MET A 66 -15.67 3.90 -2.06
C MET A 66 -16.18 5.24 -1.49
N ASN A 67 -16.29 5.34 -0.17
CA ASN A 67 -16.72 6.58 0.48
C ASN A 67 -15.56 7.60 0.48
N PRO A 68 -15.63 8.70 -0.28
CA PRO A 68 -14.52 9.64 -0.43
C PRO A 68 -14.03 10.20 0.91
N ILE A 69 -14.93 10.43 1.86
CA ILE A 69 -14.57 10.98 3.17
C ILE A 69 -13.72 9.97 3.96
N ARG A 70 -14.09 8.69 3.93
CA ARG A 70 -13.31 7.62 4.59
C ARG A 70 -11.94 7.43 3.92
N GLU A 71 -11.88 7.52 2.59
CA GLU A 71 -10.63 7.40 1.85
C GLU A 71 -9.66 8.56 2.17
N ILE A 72 -10.18 9.79 2.23
CA ILE A 72 -9.41 10.97 2.66
C ILE A 72 -8.93 10.80 4.11
N SER A 73 -9.81 10.37 5.01
CA SER A 73 -9.46 10.09 6.41
C SER A 73 -8.36 9.03 6.53
N ALA A 74 -8.41 7.98 5.73
CA ALA A 74 -7.36 6.95 5.68
C ALA A 74 -6.00 7.55 5.30
N VAL A 75 -5.95 8.38 4.27
CA VAL A 75 -4.72 9.07 3.84
C VAL A 75 -4.18 9.97 4.97
N PHE A 76 -5.04 10.77 5.61
CA PHE A 76 -4.61 11.61 6.74
C PHE A 76 -4.11 10.81 7.93
N SER A 77 -4.74 9.68 8.25
CA SER A 77 -4.29 8.75 9.28
C SER A 77 -2.86 8.25 8.99
N ILE A 78 -2.61 7.83 7.76
CA ILE A 78 -1.28 7.37 7.35
C ILE A 78 -0.27 8.53 7.40
N ILE A 79 -0.62 9.75 6.95
CA ILE A 79 0.27 10.92 7.05
C ILE A 79 0.68 11.17 8.50
N LYS A 80 -0.28 11.14 9.43
CA LYS A 80 0.00 11.32 10.86
C LYS A 80 0.97 10.25 11.37
N LEU A 81 0.74 8.99 11.03
CA LEU A 81 1.63 7.88 11.38
C LEU A 81 3.04 8.09 10.79
N MET A 82 3.16 8.44 9.51
CA MET A 82 4.46 8.67 8.88
C MET A 82 5.23 9.81 9.55
N ARG A 83 4.55 10.87 9.97
CA ARG A 83 5.19 11.98 10.72
C ARG A 83 5.64 11.58 12.12
N THR A 84 4.96 10.61 12.75
CA THR A 84 5.31 10.09 14.08
C THR A 84 6.49 9.12 14.00
N ILE A 85 6.39 8.10 13.15
CA ILE A 85 7.41 7.04 13.06
C ILE A 85 8.63 7.44 12.22
N LYS A 86 8.49 8.46 11.34
CA LYS A 86 9.54 9.02 10.48
C LYS A 86 10.34 7.93 9.76
N PRO A 87 9.70 7.10 8.91
CA PRO A 87 10.40 6.05 8.20
C PRO A 87 11.27 6.63 7.07
N ASP A 88 12.37 5.94 6.74
CA ASP A 88 13.20 6.26 5.58
C ASP A 88 12.55 5.78 4.28
N ALA A 89 11.70 4.74 4.39
CA ALA A 89 11.02 4.13 3.25
C ALA A 89 9.58 3.73 3.60
N ILE A 90 8.70 3.79 2.59
CA ILE A 90 7.37 3.19 2.62
C ILE A 90 7.33 2.09 1.55
N PHE A 91 6.65 0.99 1.86
CA PHE A 91 6.30 -0.06 0.92
C PHE A 91 4.82 -0.39 1.04
N GLY A 92 4.02 0.04 0.07
CA GLY A 92 2.61 -0.34 -0.05
C GLY A 92 2.44 -1.49 -1.04
N TYR A 93 1.55 -2.43 -0.78
CA TYR A 93 1.20 -3.47 -1.75
C TYR A 93 -0.31 -3.59 -1.91
N ASN A 94 -0.75 -3.97 -3.12
CA ASN A 94 -2.13 -3.84 -3.57
C ASN A 94 -2.52 -2.37 -3.86
N HIS A 95 -3.66 -2.14 -4.52
CA HIS A 95 -4.05 -0.86 -5.11
C HIS A 95 -4.10 0.31 -4.12
N LYS A 96 -4.98 0.21 -3.09
CA LYS A 96 -5.18 1.29 -2.12
C LYS A 96 -3.93 1.58 -1.29
N PRO A 97 -3.27 0.58 -0.70
CA PRO A 97 -2.02 0.83 0.04
C PRO A 97 -0.90 1.44 -0.80
N VAL A 98 -0.80 1.11 -2.09
CA VAL A 98 0.17 1.76 -3.00
C VAL A 98 -0.17 3.23 -3.18
N ILE A 99 -1.42 3.54 -3.54
CA ILE A 99 -1.86 4.92 -3.76
C ILE A 99 -1.72 5.74 -2.46
N TYR A 100 -2.25 5.24 -1.34
CA TYR A 100 -2.23 5.96 -0.07
C TYR A 100 -0.83 6.06 0.51
N GLY A 101 -0.03 5.00 0.40
CA GLY A 101 1.35 4.99 0.88
C GLY A 101 2.22 5.99 0.14
N VAL A 102 2.17 6.01 -1.20
CA VAL A 102 2.95 6.96 -1.99
C VAL A 102 2.48 8.40 -1.73
N LEU A 103 1.16 8.64 -1.73
CA LEU A 103 0.59 9.97 -1.48
C LEU A 103 0.92 10.48 -0.07
N SER A 104 0.69 9.64 0.94
CA SER A 104 0.99 9.98 2.34
C SER A 104 2.49 10.17 2.57
N GLY A 105 3.31 9.32 1.97
CA GLY A 105 4.76 9.44 2.03
C GLY A 105 5.28 10.72 1.39
N MET A 106 4.70 11.14 0.27
CA MET A 106 5.01 12.42 -0.35
C MET A 106 4.67 13.58 0.59
N LEU A 107 3.46 13.59 1.15
CA LEU A 107 2.98 14.67 2.04
C LEU A 107 3.65 14.66 3.43
N ALA A 108 4.18 13.53 3.85
CA ALA A 108 4.97 13.39 5.07
C ALA A 108 6.49 13.49 4.83
N HIS A 109 6.92 13.78 3.60
CA HIS A 109 8.34 13.92 3.20
C HIS A 109 9.17 12.64 3.43
N VAL A 110 8.56 11.45 3.30
CA VAL A 110 9.30 10.20 3.34
C VAL A 110 10.13 10.06 2.06
N PRO A 111 11.45 9.84 2.17
CA PRO A 111 12.33 9.93 1.00
C PRO A 111 12.09 8.84 -0.04
N LEU A 112 11.89 7.59 0.41
CA LEU A 112 11.75 6.43 -0.48
C LEU A 112 10.32 5.88 -0.41
N ARG A 113 9.68 5.76 -1.56
CA ARG A 113 8.28 5.34 -1.68
C ARG A 113 8.18 4.22 -2.71
N TYR A 114 7.93 3.01 -2.21
CA TYR A 114 7.82 1.80 -3.02
C TYR A 114 6.39 1.31 -3.08
N GLY A 115 6.00 0.76 -4.21
CA GLY A 115 4.71 0.12 -4.38
C GLY A 115 4.82 -1.23 -5.07
N MET A 116 3.88 -2.13 -4.80
CA MET A 116 3.75 -3.40 -5.50
C MET A 116 2.31 -3.59 -5.97
N ILE A 117 2.14 -3.75 -7.26
CA ILE A 117 0.85 -4.03 -7.90
C ILE A 117 0.68 -5.54 -8.03
N GLU A 118 -0.42 -6.05 -7.47
CA GLU A 118 -0.76 -7.47 -7.39
C GLU A 118 -2.05 -7.72 -8.17
N GLY A 119 -1.98 -7.66 -9.49
CA GLY A 119 -3.12 -7.77 -10.40
C GLY A 119 -3.80 -6.43 -10.70
N LEU A 120 -4.75 -6.47 -11.63
CA LEU A 120 -5.48 -5.28 -12.07
C LEU A 120 -6.54 -4.80 -11.06
N GLY A 121 -7.07 -5.73 -10.25
CA GLY A 121 -8.13 -5.46 -9.29
C GLY A 121 -9.51 -5.24 -9.93
N PHE A 122 -10.52 -5.15 -9.08
CA PHE A 122 -11.94 -5.09 -9.46
C PHE A 122 -12.29 -3.97 -10.45
N ALA A 123 -11.64 -2.83 -10.34
CA ALA A 123 -11.92 -1.68 -11.20
C ALA A 123 -11.62 -1.93 -12.69
N PHE A 124 -10.71 -2.85 -12.99
CA PHE A 124 -10.20 -3.12 -14.33
C PHE A 124 -10.64 -4.46 -14.90
N THR A 125 -11.24 -5.34 -14.09
CA THR A 125 -11.71 -6.66 -14.54
C THR A 125 -13.05 -6.52 -15.28
N PRO A 126 -13.28 -7.05 -16.49
CA PRO A 126 -14.56 -7.01 -17.18
C PRO A 126 -15.69 -7.71 -16.40
N SER A 127 -16.84 -7.08 -16.23
CA SER A 127 -18.06 -7.65 -15.65
C SER A 127 -19.25 -6.73 -16.00
N ASP A 128 -20.41 -7.28 -16.25
CA ASP A 128 -21.61 -6.54 -16.64
C ASP A 128 -22.35 -5.91 -15.45
N GLU A 129 -22.09 -6.39 -14.24
CA GLU A 129 -22.69 -5.84 -13.02
C GLU A 129 -22.08 -4.46 -12.66
N PHE A 130 -22.94 -3.49 -12.38
CA PHE A 130 -22.57 -2.13 -11.92
C PHE A 130 -21.68 -1.31 -12.88
N MET A 131 -21.89 -1.44 -14.18
CA MET A 131 -21.07 -0.81 -15.24
C MET A 131 -20.72 0.66 -14.97
N LEU A 132 -21.69 1.48 -14.55
CA LEU A 132 -21.49 2.92 -14.35
C LEU A 132 -20.62 3.24 -13.14
N LYS A 133 -20.89 2.57 -11.99
CA LYS A 133 -20.08 2.74 -10.77
C LYS A 133 -18.64 2.32 -10.99
N ARG A 134 -18.44 1.26 -11.74
CA ARG A 134 -17.14 0.71 -12.08
C ARG A 134 -16.36 1.60 -13.05
N LYS A 135 -17.02 2.17 -14.06
CA LYS A 135 -16.41 3.16 -14.95
C LYS A 135 -15.93 4.39 -14.20
N LEU A 136 -16.74 4.87 -13.25
CA LEU A 136 -16.36 5.99 -12.36
C LEU A 136 -15.15 5.59 -11.48
N LEU A 137 -15.20 4.43 -10.82
CA LEU A 137 -14.09 3.94 -10.00
C LEU A 137 -12.80 3.81 -10.81
N ARG A 138 -12.88 3.22 -11.99
CA ARG A 138 -11.74 3.09 -12.91
C ARG A 138 -11.15 4.46 -13.25
N THR A 139 -11.99 5.45 -13.57
CA THR A 139 -11.54 6.80 -13.90
C THR A 139 -10.80 7.44 -12.71
N ILE A 140 -11.36 7.32 -11.50
CA ILE A 140 -10.72 7.82 -10.27
C ILE A 140 -9.38 7.10 -10.03
N MET A 141 -9.36 5.78 -10.14
CA MET A 141 -8.13 5.00 -9.96
C MET A 141 -7.04 5.37 -10.96
N LEU A 142 -7.39 5.52 -12.25
CA LEU A 142 -6.47 5.97 -13.29
C LEU A 142 -5.90 7.35 -12.98
N PHE A 143 -6.74 8.28 -12.55
CA PHE A 143 -6.32 9.62 -12.14
C PHE A 143 -5.34 9.57 -10.97
N LEU A 144 -5.68 8.81 -9.92
CA LEU A 144 -4.82 8.66 -8.75
C LEU A 144 -3.47 8.00 -9.11
N TYR A 145 -3.48 6.97 -9.94
CA TYR A 145 -2.24 6.33 -10.40
C TYR A 145 -1.35 7.30 -11.19
N ARG A 146 -1.91 8.11 -12.08
CA ARG A 146 -1.14 9.14 -12.81
C ARG A 146 -0.49 10.17 -11.89
N ILE A 147 -1.09 10.41 -10.71
CA ILE A 147 -0.50 11.28 -9.70
C ILE A 147 0.62 10.57 -8.93
N VAL A 148 0.40 9.33 -8.49
CA VAL A 148 1.30 8.67 -7.53
C VAL A 148 2.46 7.93 -8.20
N MET A 149 2.27 7.34 -9.40
CA MET A 149 3.32 6.56 -10.05
C MET A 149 4.60 7.35 -10.32
N PRO A 150 4.55 8.58 -10.87
CA PRO A 150 5.76 9.39 -11.08
C PRO A 150 6.44 9.83 -9.78
N ARG A 151 5.75 9.72 -8.65
CA ARG A 151 6.23 10.11 -7.32
C ARG A 151 6.74 8.95 -6.48
N ALA A 152 6.54 7.73 -6.97
CA ALA A 152 7.12 6.54 -6.39
C ALA A 152 8.61 6.41 -6.76
N SER A 153 9.42 5.91 -5.85
CA SER A 153 10.83 5.61 -6.12
C SER A 153 10.97 4.39 -7.02
N LYS A 154 10.13 3.36 -6.80
CA LYS A 154 9.96 2.20 -7.69
C LYS A 154 8.58 1.59 -7.48
N ILE A 155 8.04 1.03 -8.58
CA ILE A 155 6.84 0.19 -8.57
C ILE A 155 7.22 -1.20 -9.08
N PHE A 156 6.79 -2.21 -8.34
CA PHE A 156 6.95 -3.62 -8.70
C PHE A 156 5.64 -4.15 -9.24
N PHE A 157 5.72 -4.99 -10.27
CA PHE A 157 4.59 -5.74 -10.81
C PHE A 157 4.86 -7.23 -10.63
N LEU A 158 3.84 -8.00 -10.23
CA LEU A 158 3.99 -9.46 -10.05
C LEU A 158 4.17 -10.18 -11.36
N ASN A 159 3.60 -9.67 -12.45
CA ASN A 159 3.68 -10.30 -13.76
C ASN A 159 3.78 -9.24 -14.87
N LYS A 160 4.15 -9.71 -16.07
CA LYS A 160 4.35 -8.85 -17.25
C LYS A 160 3.02 -8.33 -17.82
N ASP A 161 1.92 -9.07 -17.62
CA ASP A 161 0.62 -8.70 -18.15
C ASP A 161 0.06 -7.48 -17.43
N ASP A 162 0.17 -7.43 -16.09
CA ASP A 162 -0.19 -6.25 -15.30
C ASP A 162 0.63 -5.03 -15.72
N LEU A 163 1.92 -5.20 -15.94
CA LEU A 163 2.78 -4.11 -16.42
C LEU A 163 2.32 -3.61 -17.79
N ALA A 164 2.07 -4.52 -18.73
CA ALA A 164 1.60 -4.19 -20.07
C ALA A 164 0.24 -3.47 -20.04
N ASP A 165 -0.66 -3.86 -19.14
CA ASP A 165 -1.94 -3.19 -18.95
C ASP A 165 -1.76 -1.76 -18.41
N PHE A 166 -0.89 -1.56 -17.44
CA PHE A 166 -0.59 -0.22 -16.92
C PHE A 166 0.06 0.67 -17.99
N GLN A 167 0.93 0.11 -18.84
CA GLN A 167 1.50 0.82 -19.99
C GLN A 167 0.42 1.20 -21.02
N ARG A 168 -0.47 0.28 -21.39
CA ARG A 168 -1.60 0.55 -22.30
C ARG A 168 -2.55 1.64 -21.78
N MET A 169 -2.69 1.75 -20.45
CA MET A 169 -3.49 2.79 -19.80
C MET A 169 -2.74 4.14 -19.65
N GLY A 170 -1.49 4.22 -20.07
CA GLY A 170 -0.67 5.44 -19.95
C GLY A 170 -0.41 5.84 -18.50
N ILE A 171 -0.15 4.85 -17.63
CA ILE A 171 0.13 5.08 -16.21
C ILE A 171 1.64 5.00 -15.93
N VAL A 172 2.35 4.13 -16.64
CA VAL A 172 3.80 3.89 -16.56
C VAL A 172 4.41 3.79 -17.95
#